data_66eb5e67f34dd12e525cbd19e180279b
#
_entry.id   66eb5e67f34dd12e525cbd19e180279b
#
_cell.length_a   1.000
_cell.length_b   1.000
_cell.length_c   1.000
_cell.angle_alpha   90.00
_cell.angle_beta   90.00
_cell.angle_gamma   90.00
#
_symmetry.space_group_name_H-M   'P 1'
#
loop_
_entity.id
_entity.type
_entity.pdbx_description
1 polymer ?
#
loop_
_entity_poly.entity_id
_entity_poly.type
_entity_poly.pdbx_seq_one_letter_code
_entity_poly.pdbx_strand_id
1 'polypeptide(L)'
;MICGLQKMTLLDFPGKVACTLFLGGCNYRCPFCHNSQLLDGTAEPYMTEDAFFAFLETRKGLLDGVCVTGGEPTLYPGLPALLRRIKDMGFAVKLDTNGSRPAVLKALVQDGLVDYVAMDVKNSPSLYPQTTGTDWNPRATEESLCFLLADTVDYELRTTLVLPLHDQASIEEMGRWLASDRKSVV
;
A
#
# COMPACT_ATOMS: atom_id res chain seq x y z
N MET A 1 11.59 3.25 -8.55
CA MET A 1 12.87 3.68 -7.92
C MET A 1 12.78 3.46 -6.41
N ILE A 2 13.81 2.86 -5.80
CA ILE A 2 13.88 2.65 -4.34
C ILE A 2 14.40 3.93 -3.70
N CYS A 3 13.58 4.52 -2.82
CA CYS A 3 13.86 5.80 -2.17
C CYS A 3 14.14 5.66 -0.66
N GLY A 4 13.99 4.48 -0.10
CA GLY A 4 14.29 4.22 1.32
C GLY A 4 14.23 2.75 1.67
N LEU A 5 14.89 2.41 2.77
CA LEU A 5 14.88 1.07 3.36
C LEU A 5 14.95 1.16 4.88
N GLN A 6 13.92 0.68 5.56
CA GLN A 6 13.97 0.34 6.97
C GLN A 6 14.37 -1.12 7.09
N LYS A 7 15.57 -1.35 7.61
CA LYS A 7 16.22 -2.68 7.55
C LYS A 7 15.56 -3.75 8.41
N MET A 8 14.75 -3.35 9.40
CA MET A 8 13.97 -4.24 10.26
C MET A 8 12.78 -3.50 10.84
N THR A 9 11.62 -4.15 10.87
CA THR A 9 10.40 -3.70 11.52
C THR A 9 9.66 -4.88 12.14
N LEU A 10 8.98 -4.62 13.26
CA LEU A 10 8.07 -5.55 13.93
C LEU A 10 6.61 -5.08 13.85
N LEU A 11 6.37 -3.93 13.19
CA LEU A 11 5.08 -3.25 13.16
C LEU A 11 4.44 -3.26 11.78
N ASP A 12 5.25 -3.17 10.71
CA ASP A 12 4.73 -2.94 9.37
C ASP A 12 4.14 -4.20 8.70
N PHE A 13 4.47 -5.40 9.20
CA PHE A 13 3.92 -6.65 8.69
C PHE A 13 3.37 -7.49 9.85
N PRO A 14 2.04 -7.63 9.97
CA PRO A 14 1.43 -8.36 11.08
C PRO A 14 2.00 -9.77 11.25
N GLY A 15 2.47 -10.08 12.46
CA GLY A 15 2.99 -11.40 12.83
C GLY A 15 4.33 -11.79 12.20
N LYS A 16 5.05 -10.86 11.57
CA LYS A 16 6.32 -11.14 10.89
C LYS A 16 7.40 -10.12 11.25
N VAL A 17 8.63 -10.60 11.33
CA VAL A 17 9.82 -9.74 11.31
C VAL A 17 10.11 -9.37 9.87
N ALA A 18 10.04 -8.10 9.50
CA ALA A 18 10.16 -7.68 8.11
C ALA A 18 11.14 -6.51 7.94
N CYS A 19 11.49 -6.20 6.71
CA CYS A 19 12.02 -4.89 6.34
C CYS A 19 10.98 -4.11 5.55
N THR A 20 11.10 -2.77 5.52
CA THR A 20 10.17 -1.91 4.77
C THR A 20 10.91 -1.20 3.65
N LEU A 21 10.47 -1.43 2.42
CA LEU A 21 11.00 -0.86 1.19
C LEU A 21 10.12 0.28 0.73
N PHE A 22 10.71 1.47 0.55
CA PHE A 22 9.99 2.67 0.12
C PHE A 22 10.23 2.96 -1.35
N LEU A 23 9.16 2.96 -2.15
CA LEU A 23 9.18 3.33 -3.57
C LEU A 23 8.75 4.77 -3.78
N GLY A 24 9.37 5.46 -4.73
CA GLY A 24 9.06 6.85 -5.06
C GLY A 24 7.89 7.00 -6.02
N GLY A 25 7.23 8.16 -5.94
CA GLY A 25 6.08 8.55 -6.75
C GLY A 25 4.74 8.20 -6.11
N CYS A 26 3.80 9.15 -6.15
CA CYS A 26 2.42 8.95 -5.70
C CYS A 26 1.47 9.75 -6.59
N ASN A 27 0.27 9.23 -6.81
CA ASN A 27 -0.80 9.94 -7.53
C ASN A 27 -1.70 10.76 -6.60
N TYR A 28 -1.50 10.69 -5.27
CA TYR A 28 -2.18 11.54 -4.29
C TYR A 28 -1.24 12.61 -3.75
N ARG A 29 -1.82 13.69 -3.18
CA ARG A 29 -1.14 14.85 -2.60
C ARG A 29 -1.69 15.17 -1.21
N CYS A 30 -1.89 14.09 -0.40
CA CYS A 30 -2.44 14.22 0.95
C CYS A 30 -1.64 15.23 1.77
N PRO A 31 -2.26 16.26 2.37
CA PRO A 31 -1.53 17.32 3.08
C PRO A 31 -0.82 16.85 4.34
N PHE A 32 -1.19 15.67 4.86
CA PHE A 32 -0.59 15.03 6.04
C PHE A 32 0.35 13.88 5.68
N CYS A 33 0.82 13.79 4.43
CA CYS A 33 1.67 12.70 4.00
C CYS A 33 3.00 12.69 4.76
N HIS A 34 3.30 11.60 5.48
CA HIS A 34 4.58 11.43 6.18
C HIS A 34 5.76 11.27 5.21
N ASN A 35 5.50 10.78 3.99
CA ASN A 35 6.49 10.55 2.94
C ASN A 35 6.39 11.63 1.84
N SER A 36 6.11 12.88 2.21
CA SER A 36 5.86 13.95 1.23
C SER A 36 7.02 14.14 0.25
N GLN A 37 8.26 13.88 0.66
CA GLN A 37 9.45 13.94 -0.19
C GLN A 37 9.46 12.88 -1.30
N LEU A 38 8.60 11.85 -1.23
CA LEU A 38 8.53 10.79 -2.24
C LEU A 38 7.44 11.02 -3.30
N LEU A 39 6.60 12.06 -3.15
CA LEU A 39 5.36 12.21 -3.91
C LEU A 39 5.57 12.49 -5.41
N ASP A 40 6.54 13.35 -5.74
CA ASP A 40 6.76 13.83 -7.10
C ASP A 40 7.73 12.99 -7.93
N GLY A 41 8.31 11.96 -7.33
CA GLY A 41 9.27 11.06 -7.97
C GLY A 41 10.64 11.69 -8.22
N THR A 42 10.92 12.87 -7.67
CA THR A 42 12.22 13.56 -7.78
C THR A 42 13.20 13.19 -6.67
N ALA A 43 12.75 12.40 -5.69
CA ALA A 43 13.61 11.91 -4.62
C ALA A 43 14.82 11.15 -5.19
N GLU A 44 15.99 11.46 -4.64
CA GLU A 44 17.20 10.72 -5.02
C GLU A 44 17.07 9.22 -4.70
N PRO A 45 17.57 8.35 -5.58
CA PRO A 45 17.58 6.91 -5.32
C PRO A 45 18.41 6.62 -4.06
N TYR A 46 17.80 5.95 -3.08
CA TYR A 46 18.51 5.52 -1.88
C TYR A 46 19.46 4.36 -2.18
N MET A 47 19.02 3.44 -3.04
CA MET A 47 19.82 2.28 -3.48
C MET A 47 19.29 1.68 -4.79
N THR A 48 20.12 0.88 -5.44
CA THR A 48 19.70 0.08 -6.60
C THR A 48 18.94 -1.18 -6.17
N GLU A 49 18.18 -1.79 -7.09
CA GLU A 49 17.56 -3.09 -6.83
C GLU A 49 18.59 -4.17 -6.49
N ASP A 50 19.72 -4.20 -7.17
CA ASP A 50 20.78 -5.19 -6.88
C ASP A 50 21.35 -5.05 -5.47
N ALA A 51 21.53 -3.81 -5.00
CA ALA A 51 21.96 -3.55 -3.62
C ALA A 51 20.89 -3.99 -2.60
N PHE A 52 19.61 -3.77 -2.91
CA PHE A 52 18.51 -4.25 -2.08
C PHE A 52 18.46 -5.78 -2.01
N PHE A 53 18.61 -6.46 -3.13
CA PHE A 53 18.62 -7.93 -3.14
C PHE A 53 19.87 -8.52 -2.49
N ALA A 54 21.03 -7.87 -2.62
CA ALA A 54 22.23 -8.26 -1.87
C ALA A 54 22.00 -8.10 -0.35
N PHE A 55 21.31 -7.06 0.09
CA PHE A 55 20.88 -6.91 1.48
C PHE A 55 19.94 -8.05 1.90
N LEU A 56 18.90 -8.36 1.13
CA LEU A 56 17.96 -9.44 1.45
C LEU A 56 18.68 -10.81 1.59
N GLU A 57 19.67 -11.08 0.75
CA GLU A 57 20.44 -12.32 0.84
C GLU A 57 21.11 -12.48 2.22
N THR A 58 21.61 -11.38 2.80
CA THR A 58 22.19 -11.39 4.15
C THR A 58 21.15 -11.53 5.26
N ARG A 59 19.86 -11.49 4.94
CA ARG A 59 18.73 -11.49 5.90
C ARG A 59 17.93 -12.79 5.87
N LYS A 60 18.27 -13.75 5.04
CA LYS A 60 17.66 -15.08 5.03
C LYS A 60 17.76 -15.73 6.40
N GLY A 61 16.62 -16.21 6.91
CA GLY A 61 16.52 -16.79 8.26
C GLY A 61 16.46 -15.77 9.41
N LEU A 62 16.54 -14.47 9.11
CA LEU A 62 16.38 -13.38 10.09
C LEU A 62 15.11 -12.57 9.86
N LEU A 63 14.72 -12.38 8.61
CA LEU A 63 13.47 -11.72 8.22
C LEU A 63 12.51 -12.75 7.65
N ASP A 64 11.21 -12.57 7.96
CA ASP A 64 10.11 -13.37 7.42
C ASP A 64 9.56 -12.76 6.12
N GLY A 65 9.69 -11.44 5.96
CA GLY A 65 9.06 -10.76 4.83
C GLY A 65 9.57 -9.36 4.53
N VAL A 66 8.97 -8.78 3.49
CA VAL A 66 9.22 -7.42 3.01
C VAL A 66 7.89 -6.68 2.92
N CYS A 67 7.76 -5.54 3.59
CA CYS A 67 6.69 -4.59 3.38
C CYS A 67 7.10 -3.62 2.26
N VAL A 68 6.33 -3.54 1.19
CA VAL A 68 6.57 -2.62 0.07
C VAL A 68 5.58 -1.47 0.17
N THR A 69 6.10 -0.28 0.35
CA THR A 69 5.37 0.97 0.62
C THR A 69 6.05 2.16 -0.07
N GLY A 70 5.85 3.37 0.42
CA GLY A 70 6.53 4.60 -0.05
C GLY A 70 5.56 5.70 -0.42
N GLY A 71 5.53 6.09 -1.70
CA GLY A 71 4.46 6.88 -2.30
C GLY A 71 3.25 5.99 -2.58
N GLU A 72 3.06 5.59 -3.85
CA GLU A 72 2.11 4.55 -4.25
C GLU A 72 2.84 3.47 -5.04
N PRO A 73 3.11 2.29 -4.43
CA PRO A 73 3.89 1.23 -5.07
C PRO A 73 3.31 0.73 -6.39
N THR A 74 1.99 0.70 -6.54
CA THR A 74 1.32 0.23 -7.76
C THR A 74 1.58 1.11 -8.98
N LEU A 75 2.17 2.28 -8.80
CA LEU A 75 2.64 3.14 -9.90
C LEU A 75 4.00 2.71 -10.45
N TYR A 76 4.76 1.92 -9.70
CA TYR A 76 6.09 1.48 -10.13
C TYR A 76 5.97 0.38 -11.21
N PRO A 77 6.41 0.65 -12.47
CA PRO A 77 6.23 -0.32 -13.56
C PRO A 77 6.95 -1.65 -13.33
N GLY A 78 8.06 -1.62 -12.59
CA GLY A 78 8.84 -2.81 -12.23
C GLY A 78 8.30 -3.60 -11.05
N LEU A 79 7.17 -3.18 -10.43
CA LEU A 79 6.66 -3.79 -9.21
C LEU A 79 6.45 -5.32 -9.33
N PRO A 80 5.81 -5.86 -10.37
CA PRO A 80 5.61 -7.31 -10.46
C PRO A 80 6.91 -8.12 -10.48
N ALA A 81 7.93 -7.63 -11.20
CA ALA A 81 9.24 -8.28 -11.26
C ALA A 81 9.98 -8.20 -9.92
N LEU A 82 9.93 -7.04 -9.26
CA LEU A 82 10.48 -6.83 -7.92
C LEU A 82 9.87 -7.79 -6.89
N LEU A 83 8.53 -7.88 -6.84
CA LEU A 83 7.83 -8.76 -5.91
C LEU A 83 8.11 -10.24 -6.19
N ARG A 84 8.14 -10.64 -7.46
CA ARG A 84 8.48 -12.02 -7.85
C ARG A 84 9.85 -12.40 -7.34
N ARG A 85 10.85 -11.55 -7.54
CA ARG A 85 12.21 -11.79 -7.06
C ARG A 85 12.30 -11.89 -5.53
N ILE A 86 11.50 -11.08 -4.80
CA ILE A 86 11.39 -11.19 -3.32
C ILE A 86 10.78 -12.55 -2.93
N LYS A 87 9.70 -12.97 -3.59
CA LYS A 87 9.05 -14.27 -3.36
C LYS A 87 9.96 -15.43 -3.67
N ASP A 88 10.71 -15.37 -4.79
CA ASP A 88 11.68 -16.42 -5.21
C ASP A 88 12.82 -16.59 -4.19
N MET A 89 13.13 -15.55 -3.40
CA MET A 89 14.08 -15.63 -2.29
C MET A 89 13.48 -16.22 -1.00
N GLY A 90 12.18 -16.52 -0.97
CA GLY A 90 11.48 -17.14 0.15
C GLY A 90 10.89 -16.16 1.16
N PHE A 91 10.85 -14.85 0.87
CA PHE A 91 10.24 -13.86 1.74
C PHE A 91 8.74 -13.70 1.46
N ALA A 92 7.94 -13.51 2.51
CA ALA A 92 6.57 -13.04 2.37
C ALA A 92 6.55 -11.57 1.93
N VAL A 93 5.49 -11.18 1.20
CA VAL A 93 5.31 -9.81 0.68
C VAL A 93 4.06 -9.19 1.27
N LYS A 94 4.20 -8.02 1.90
CA LYS A 94 3.09 -7.11 2.22
C LYS A 94 3.14 -5.92 1.29
N LEU A 95 2.00 -5.56 0.73
CA LEU A 95 1.83 -4.38 -0.12
C LEU A 95 0.98 -3.34 0.60
N ASP A 96 1.53 -2.14 0.80
CA ASP A 96 0.78 -0.97 1.21
C ASP A 96 0.34 -0.21 -0.04
N THR A 97 -0.95 0.13 -0.16
CA THR A 97 -1.49 0.82 -1.34
C THR A 97 -2.62 1.77 -0.98
N ASN A 98 -2.80 2.81 -1.77
CA ASN A 98 -3.94 3.71 -1.67
C ASN A 98 -5.19 3.21 -2.44
N GLY A 99 -5.11 2.04 -3.06
CA GLY A 99 -6.21 1.39 -3.75
C GLY A 99 -6.64 2.03 -5.08
N SER A 100 -5.90 3.02 -5.58
CA SER A 100 -6.29 3.75 -6.82
C SER A 100 -6.07 2.96 -8.11
N ARG A 101 -5.42 1.80 -8.05
CA ARG A 101 -5.10 0.96 -9.22
C ARG A 101 -5.58 -0.48 -9.07
N PRO A 102 -6.91 -0.72 -9.08
CA PRO A 102 -7.49 -2.05 -8.81
C PRO A 102 -6.99 -3.13 -9.75
N ALA A 103 -6.80 -2.83 -11.03
CA ALA A 103 -6.32 -3.82 -11.99
C ALA A 103 -4.91 -4.33 -11.65
N VAL A 104 -4.02 -3.44 -11.18
CA VAL A 104 -2.67 -3.83 -10.75
C VAL A 104 -2.74 -4.64 -9.46
N LEU A 105 -3.50 -4.17 -8.46
CA LEU A 105 -3.69 -4.87 -7.19
C LEU A 105 -4.20 -6.30 -7.41
N LYS A 106 -5.27 -6.45 -8.21
CA LYS A 106 -5.85 -7.76 -8.53
C LYS A 106 -4.83 -8.69 -9.20
N ALA A 107 -4.10 -8.20 -10.20
CA ALA A 107 -3.10 -9.00 -10.90
C ALA A 107 -2.00 -9.48 -9.94
N LEU A 108 -1.48 -8.61 -9.07
CA LEU A 108 -0.43 -8.97 -8.12
C LEU A 108 -0.88 -10.06 -7.13
N VAL A 109 -2.13 -9.97 -6.64
CA VAL A 109 -2.69 -10.97 -5.73
C VAL A 109 -2.96 -12.29 -6.47
N GLN A 110 -3.58 -12.24 -7.66
CA GLN A 110 -3.89 -13.43 -8.47
C GLN A 110 -2.64 -14.18 -8.92
N ASP A 111 -1.54 -13.45 -9.17
CA ASP A 111 -0.23 -14.04 -9.49
C ASP A 111 0.52 -14.60 -8.27
N GLY A 112 -0.05 -14.50 -7.06
CA GLY A 112 0.57 -14.97 -5.81
C GLY A 112 1.79 -14.16 -5.38
N LEU A 113 1.91 -12.91 -5.84
CA LEU A 113 3.05 -12.04 -5.55
C LEU A 113 2.90 -11.25 -4.24
N VAL A 114 1.70 -11.24 -3.65
CA VAL A 114 1.38 -10.53 -2.41
C VAL A 114 0.68 -11.47 -1.45
N ASP A 115 1.17 -11.54 -0.21
CA ASP A 115 0.62 -12.36 0.86
C ASP A 115 -0.27 -11.56 1.82
N TYR A 116 -0.12 -10.24 1.85
CA TYR A 116 -0.90 -9.34 2.70
C TYR A 116 -1.05 -7.96 2.05
N VAL A 117 -2.23 -7.37 2.12
CA VAL A 117 -2.49 -6.02 1.61
C VAL A 117 -2.91 -5.09 2.73
N ALA A 118 -2.23 -3.95 2.88
CA ALA A 118 -2.74 -2.85 3.68
C ALA A 118 -3.23 -1.75 2.75
N MET A 119 -4.54 -1.55 2.70
CA MET A 119 -5.12 -0.49 1.88
C MET A 119 -5.52 0.71 2.71
N ASP A 120 -5.05 1.88 2.30
CA ASP A 120 -5.41 3.13 2.93
C ASP A 120 -6.74 3.67 2.40
N VAL A 121 -7.75 3.72 3.24
CA VAL A 121 -9.01 4.45 3.02
C VAL A 121 -8.84 5.85 3.60
N LYS A 122 -8.73 6.87 2.75
CA LYS A 122 -8.25 8.19 3.18
C LYS A 122 -9.29 9.01 3.93
N ASN A 123 -10.58 8.90 3.55
CA ASN A 123 -11.71 9.57 4.22
C ASN A 123 -13.04 9.00 3.69
N SER A 124 -14.16 9.61 4.10
CA SER A 124 -15.47 9.39 3.48
C SER A 124 -15.50 9.84 2.02
N PRO A 125 -16.38 9.28 1.18
CA PRO A 125 -16.49 9.66 -0.23
C PRO A 125 -16.64 11.17 -0.46
N SER A 126 -17.41 11.86 0.39
CA SER A 126 -17.66 13.30 0.27
C SER A 126 -16.40 14.16 0.49
N LEU A 127 -15.47 13.71 1.34
CA LEU A 127 -14.24 14.44 1.69
C LEU A 127 -12.98 13.84 1.06
N TYR A 128 -13.11 12.77 0.29
CA TYR A 128 -11.96 12.08 -0.31
C TYR A 128 -11.08 12.97 -1.19
N PRO A 129 -11.64 13.80 -2.12
CA PRO A 129 -10.85 14.70 -2.95
C PRO A 129 -10.06 15.72 -2.12
N GLN A 130 -10.69 16.32 -1.09
CA GLN A 130 -10.02 17.26 -0.20
C GLN A 130 -8.88 16.60 0.59
N THR A 131 -9.09 15.36 1.03
CA THR A 131 -8.13 14.61 1.85
C THR A 131 -6.96 14.11 1.02
N THR A 132 -7.19 13.73 -0.23
CA THR A 132 -6.13 13.26 -1.14
C THR A 132 -5.45 14.37 -1.90
N GLY A 133 -6.02 15.59 -1.94
CA GLY A 133 -5.49 16.73 -2.68
C GLY A 133 -5.48 16.55 -4.20
N THR A 134 -6.35 15.67 -4.72
CA THR A 134 -6.44 15.35 -6.16
C THR A 134 -7.87 15.02 -6.54
N ASP A 135 -8.15 15.03 -7.86
CA ASP A 135 -9.39 14.45 -8.38
C ASP A 135 -9.41 12.95 -8.05
N TRP A 136 -10.41 12.57 -7.28
CA TRP A 136 -10.57 11.18 -6.86
C TRP A 136 -11.45 10.41 -7.82
N ASN A 137 -11.04 9.17 -8.12
CA ASN A 137 -11.86 8.22 -8.86
C ASN A 137 -12.51 7.22 -7.87
N PRO A 138 -13.78 7.44 -7.48
CA PRO A 138 -14.45 6.55 -6.53
C PRO A 138 -14.52 5.11 -7.00
N ARG A 139 -14.78 4.88 -8.29
CA ARG A 139 -14.90 3.51 -8.85
C ARG A 139 -13.63 2.70 -8.65
N ALA A 140 -12.46 3.31 -8.83
CA ALA A 140 -11.18 2.60 -8.66
C ALA A 140 -10.98 2.17 -7.19
N THR A 141 -11.28 3.05 -6.25
CA THR A 141 -11.18 2.75 -4.82
C THR A 141 -12.19 1.68 -4.40
N GLU A 142 -13.46 1.82 -4.83
CA GLU A 142 -14.53 0.84 -4.58
C GLU A 142 -14.18 -0.53 -5.15
N GLU A 143 -13.65 -0.59 -6.36
CA GLU A 143 -13.24 -1.85 -7.00
C GLU A 143 -12.11 -2.57 -6.24
N SER A 144 -11.16 -1.80 -5.69
CA SER A 144 -10.12 -2.34 -4.81
C SER A 144 -10.68 -2.82 -3.48
N LEU A 145 -11.59 -2.05 -2.87
CA LEU A 145 -12.29 -2.43 -1.63
C LEU A 145 -13.10 -3.72 -1.81
N CYS A 146 -13.96 -3.79 -2.83
CA CYS A 146 -14.76 -4.99 -3.12
C CYS A 146 -13.88 -6.22 -3.32
N PHE A 147 -12.75 -6.07 -4.02
CA PHE A 147 -11.81 -7.17 -4.23
C PHE A 147 -11.21 -7.68 -2.91
N LEU A 148 -10.78 -6.79 -2.01
CA LEU A 148 -10.22 -7.18 -0.72
C LEU A 148 -11.30 -7.76 0.22
N LEU A 149 -12.50 -7.17 0.24
CA LEU A 149 -13.63 -7.65 1.05
C LEU A 149 -14.14 -9.04 0.63
N ALA A 150 -13.74 -9.55 -0.55
CA ALA A 150 -13.99 -10.93 -0.99
C ALA A 150 -13.01 -11.95 -0.39
N ASP A 151 -12.16 -11.55 0.57
CA ASP A 151 -11.19 -12.40 1.29
C ASP A 151 -10.26 -13.20 0.36
N THR A 152 -9.82 -12.59 -0.74
CA THR A 152 -8.92 -13.20 -1.73
C THR A 152 -7.46 -13.23 -1.27
N VAL A 153 -7.11 -12.43 -0.28
CA VAL A 153 -5.79 -12.31 0.35
C VAL A 153 -5.98 -11.75 1.75
N ASP A 154 -5.08 -12.02 2.68
CA ASP A 154 -5.09 -11.38 3.99
C ASP A 154 -4.93 -9.85 3.83
N TYR A 155 -5.76 -9.08 4.53
CA TYR A 155 -5.74 -7.62 4.36
C TYR A 155 -6.11 -6.85 5.63
N GLU A 156 -5.76 -5.58 5.62
CA GLU A 156 -6.26 -4.56 6.54
C GLU A 156 -6.67 -3.29 5.79
N LEU A 157 -7.70 -2.60 6.27
CA LEU A 157 -8.06 -1.26 5.84
C LEU A 157 -7.58 -0.26 6.90
N ARG A 158 -6.84 0.77 6.48
CA ARG A 158 -6.24 1.75 7.38
C ARG A 158 -6.76 3.15 7.09
N THR A 159 -6.93 3.95 8.14
CA THR A 159 -7.23 5.38 8.02
C THR A 159 -6.39 6.16 9.01
N THR A 160 -5.61 7.12 8.52
CA THR A 160 -4.94 8.10 9.37
C THR A 160 -5.91 9.22 9.70
N LEU A 161 -6.34 9.31 10.96
CA LEU A 161 -7.24 10.36 11.42
C LEU A 161 -6.47 11.65 11.65
N VAL A 162 -6.88 12.71 10.99
CA VAL A 162 -6.24 14.03 11.05
C VAL A 162 -7.30 15.12 11.21
N LEU A 163 -7.19 15.89 12.28
CA LEU A 163 -8.02 17.10 12.44
C LEU A 163 -7.45 18.23 11.57
N PRO A 164 -8.24 19.03 10.89
CA PRO A 164 -9.71 19.05 10.83
C PRO A 164 -10.33 18.24 9.66
N LEU A 165 -9.57 17.36 8.99
CA LEU A 165 -10.02 16.61 7.82
C LEU A 165 -11.02 15.49 8.17
N HIS A 166 -10.95 14.98 9.39
CA HIS A 166 -11.81 13.91 9.89
C HIS A 166 -12.60 14.41 11.10
N ASP A 167 -13.90 14.41 10.97
CA ASP A 167 -14.85 14.65 12.05
C ASP A 167 -15.73 13.40 12.25
N GLN A 168 -16.61 13.45 13.25
CA GLN A 168 -17.51 12.34 13.54
C GLN A 168 -18.40 12.00 12.34
N ALA A 169 -18.90 13.00 11.61
CA ALA A 169 -19.81 12.77 10.49
C ALA A 169 -19.10 12.05 9.34
N SER A 170 -17.86 12.43 9.03
CA SER A 170 -17.06 11.80 8.00
C SER A 170 -16.67 10.35 8.35
N ILE A 171 -16.38 10.08 9.63
CA ILE A 171 -16.09 8.73 10.11
C ILE A 171 -17.33 7.84 10.01
N GLU A 172 -18.49 8.34 10.38
CA GLU A 172 -19.75 7.62 10.25
C GLU A 172 -20.12 7.37 8.77
N GLU A 173 -19.91 8.36 7.88
CA GLU A 173 -20.13 8.20 6.44
C GLU A 173 -19.19 7.13 5.87
N MET A 174 -17.90 7.17 6.22
CA MET A 174 -16.92 6.17 5.83
C MET A 174 -17.32 4.77 6.32
N GLY A 175 -17.77 4.64 7.57
CA GLY A 175 -18.26 3.38 8.12
C GLY A 175 -19.46 2.82 7.36
N ARG A 176 -20.42 3.67 6.99
CA ARG A 176 -21.58 3.28 6.16
C ARG A 176 -21.15 2.84 4.76
N TRP A 177 -20.23 3.55 4.15
CA TRP A 177 -19.67 3.20 2.84
C TRP A 177 -19.02 1.84 2.87
N LEU A 178 -18.08 1.58 3.79
CA LEU A 178 -17.40 0.29 3.92
C LEU A 178 -18.35 -0.88 4.26
N ALA A 179 -19.43 -0.62 5.01
CA ALA A 179 -20.43 -1.63 5.32
C ALA A 179 -21.35 -1.96 4.13
N SER A 180 -21.61 -0.98 3.24
CA SER A 180 -22.46 -1.19 2.06
C SER A 180 -21.81 -2.06 1.01
N ASP A 181 -20.49 -1.99 0.86
CA ASP A 181 -19.73 -2.78 -0.12
C ASP A 181 -19.71 -4.27 0.22
N ARG A 182 -19.83 -4.64 1.50
CA ARG A 182 -19.99 -6.05 1.90
C ARG A 182 -21.25 -6.71 1.35
N LYS A 183 -22.26 -5.96 0.93
CA LYS A 183 -23.53 -6.49 0.36
C LYS A 183 -23.45 -6.76 -1.14
N SER A 184 -22.44 -6.24 -1.83
CA SER A 184 -22.25 -6.42 -3.27
C SER A 184 -21.44 -7.67 -3.62
N VAL A 185 -21.04 -8.46 -2.64
CA VAL A 185 -20.20 -9.68 -2.77
C VAL A 185 -21.04 -10.95 -2.58
N VAL A 186 -22.35 -10.90 -2.89
CA VAL A 186 -23.25 -12.08 -2.90
C VAL A 186 -23.61 -12.45 -4.31
#